data_616efb102e6246364c3371b03f825c38
#
_entry.id   616efb102e6246364c3371b03f825c38
#
_cell.length_a   1.000
_cell.length_b   1.000
_cell.length_c   1.000
_cell.angle_alpha   90.00
_cell.angle_beta   90.00
_cell.angle_gamma   90.00
#
_symmetry.space_group_name_H-M   'P 1'
#
loop_
_entity.id
_entity.type
_entity.pdbx_description
1 polymer ?
#
loop_
_entity_poly.entity_id
_entity_poly.type
_entity_poly.pdbx_seq_one_letter_code
_entity_poly.pdbx_strand_id
1 'polypeptide(L)'
;PVDVTSSFIKMCLAQSCGKCIPCRVGLNKLAELFDDVLNNKATEETLNVIKTTAESIYASADCAIGYEAAKLALKCLEGCMDDFKSHLERGVCSCNSNDPVACVRLCPAHVDIPGYIALVKAGRYADAIRLIRKDNPFPTTCGFICEHPCEARCRRNIVDDAVNIRGLKRVAADFAGEVPPPVCSPSTGKRIAVVGGGPVGLSAAYFLQLMGHQTHVFEMLPKLGGMLRYGIPNYRLPKDRLDDDINAILKTGVEVEYGKRIGKDMTIQSLREDYDAVLIAIGASTDKKLGIEGENADGVLSAVRFLRDVGEGTPANLEGQEVAVIGGGNVSMDAVRTAKRLGAKK
;
A
#
# COMPACT_ATOMS: atom_id res chain seq x y z
N PRO A 1 15.43 -17.21 7.81
CA PRO A 1 16.89 -17.03 7.66
C PRO A 1 17.57 -18.17 6.92
N VAL A 2 17.28 -19.45 7.29
CA VAL A 2 17.89 -20.64 6.66
C VAL A 2 17.64 -20.69 5.16
N ASP A 3 16.38 -20.49 4.72
CA ASP A 3 15.98 -20.49 3.29
C ASP A 3 16.67 -19.39 2.49
N VAL A 4 16.77 -18.17 3.04
CA VAL A 4 17.46 -17.04 2.40
C VAL A 4 18.95 -17.35 2.23
N THR A 5 19.56 -17.94 3.25
CA THR A 5 21.00 -18.33 3.21
C THR A 5 21.22 -19.44 2.19
N SER A 6 20.37 -20.47 2.15
CA SER A 6 20.41 -21.53 1.12
C SER A 6 20.32 -20.93 -0.28
N SER A 7 19.37 -20.02 -0.51
CA SER A 7 19.18 -19.36 -1.81
C SER A 7 20.42 -18.56 -2.24
N PHE A 8 21.06 -17.85 -1.29
CA PHE A 8 22.28 -17.10 -1.56
C PHE A 8 23.47 -18.03 -1.88
N ILE A 9 23.63 -19.14 -1.13
CA ILE A 9 24.67 -20.14 -1.41
C ILE A 9 24.49 -20.73 -2.81
N LYS A 10 23.26 -21.08 -3.18
CA LYS A 10 22.95 -21.60 -4.53
C LYS A 10 23.23 -20.57 -5.63
N MET A 11 22.93 -19.29 -5.38
CA MET A 11 23.27 -18.21 -6.30
C MET A 11 24.79 -18.10 -6.49
N CYS A 12 25.55 -18.11 -5.40
CA CYS A 12 27.02 -18.11 -5.45
C CYS A 12 27.58 -19.34 -6.18
N LEU A 13 26.99 -20.50 -5.94
CA LEU A 13 27.36 -21.74 -6.64
C LEU A 13 27.12 -21.63 -8.14
N ALA A 14 25.98 -21.11 -8.58
CA ALA A 14 25.64 -20.94 -9.99
C ALA A 14 26.56 -19.92 -10.71
N GLN A 15 27.11 -18.95 -9.95
CA GLN A 15 28.04 -17.95 -10.50
C GLN A 15 29.52 -18.33 -10.31
N SER A 16 29.80 -19.46 -9.66
CA SER A 16 31.16 -19.92 -9.41
C SER A 16 31.86 -20.29 -10.73
N CYS A 17 33.09 -19.84 -10.89
CA CYS A 17 33.94 -20.25 -12.04
C CYS A 17 34.44 -21.70 -11.94
N GLY A 18 34.27 -22.38 -10.79
CA GLY A 18 34.67 -23.76 -10.54
C GLY A 18 36.19 -24.00 -10.45
N LYS A 19 37.02 -22.93 -10.47
CA LYS A 19 38.49 -23.05 -10.48
C LYS A 19 39.04 -23.63 -9.18
N CYS A 20 38.66 -23.04 -8.05
CA CYS A 20 39.16 -23.50 -6.75
C CYS A 20 38.28 -24.58 -6.11
N ILE A 21 38.89 -25.47 -5.32
CA ILE A 21 38.20 -26.57 -4.63
C ILE A 21 37.12 -26.07 -3.68
N PRO A 22 37.35 -25.01 -2.89
CA PRO A 22 36.31 -24.49 -1.99
C PRO A 22 34.99 -24.16 -2.66
N CYS A 23 35.02 -23.56 -3.85
CA CYS A 23 33.80 -23.32 -4.60
C CYS A 23 33.26 -24.59 -5.27
N ARG A 24 34.13 -25.32 -6.00
CA ARG A 24 33.71 -26.47 -6.81
C ARG A 24 33.11 -27.60 -5.97
N VAL A 25 33.69 -27.88 -4.80
CA VAL A 25 33.27 -28.97 -3.91
C VAL A 25 32.53 -28.42 -2.69
N GLY A 26 33.13 -27.43 -2.02
CA GLY A 26 32.64 -26.92 -0.75
C GLY A 26 31.27 -26.25 -0.85
N LEU A 27 31.04 -25.37 -1.84
CA LEU A 27 29.72 -24.73 -2.01
C LEU A 27 28.63 -25.72 -2.40
N ASN A 28 28.94 -26.74 -3.22
CA ASN A 28 28.00 -27.83 -3.49
C ASN A 28 27.59 -28.53 -2.20
N LYS A 29 28.58 -28.95 -1.40
CA LYS A 29 28.31 -29.61 -0.14
C LYS A 29 27.54 -28.73 0.84
N LEU A 30 27.89 -27.45 0.92
CA LEU A 30 27.19 -26.49 1.78
C LEU A 30 25.71 -26.31 1.33
N ALA A 31 25.45 -26.24 0.03
CA ALA A 31 24.09 -26.15 -0.51
C ALA A 31 23.26 -27.40 -0.16
N GLU A 32 23.83 -28.61 -0.34
CA GLU A 32 23.19 -29.86 0.05
C GLU A 32 22.83 -29.91 1.54
N LEU A 33 23.75 -29.50 2.41
CA LEU A 33 23.53 -29.49 3.85
C LEU A 33 22.42 -28.51 4.27
N PHE A 34 22.34 -27.35 3.63
CA PHE A 34 21.22 -26.42 3.82
C PHE A 34 19.90 -26.99 3.30
N ASP A 35 19.91 -27.72 2.19
CA ASP A 35 18.74 -28.42 1.69
C ASP A 35 18.28 -29.54 2.64
N ASP A 36 19.22 -30.25 3.27
CA ASP A 36 18.90 -31.24 4.30
C ASP A 36 18.18 -30.59 5.50
N VAL A 37 18.63 -29.41 5.95
CA VAL A 37 17.93 -28.63 6.99
C VAL A 37 16.51 -28.25 6.56
N LEU A 38 16.36 -27.72 5.34
CA LEU A 38 15.06 -27.28 4.83
C LEU A 38 14.08 -28.44 4.57
N ASN A 39 14.61 -29.63 4.26
CA ASN A 39 13.84 -30.85 3.99
C ASN A 39 13.67 -31.78 5.21
N ASN A 40 14.01 -31.30 6.40
CA ASN A 40 13.90 -32.05 7.67
C ASN A 40 14.72 -33.37 7.71
N LYS A 41 15.87 -33.38 7.04
CA LYS A 41 16.81 -34.51 7.01
C LYS A 41 18.04 -34.28 7.87
N ALA A 42 18.21 -33.04 8.34
CA ALA A 42 19.37 -32.65 9.12
C ALA A 42 19.31 -33.12 10.56
N THR A 43 20.47 -33.27 11.17
CA THR A 43 20.69 -33.57 12.59
C THR A 43 21.59 -32.50 13.20
N GLU A 44 21.82 -32.54 14.52
CA GLU A 44 22.78 -31.64 15.17
C GLU A 44 24.20 -31.76 14.60
N GLU A 45 24.59 -33.00 14.21
CA GLU A 45 25.87 -33.24 13.54
C GLU A 45 25.92 -32.53 12.19
N THR A 46 24.81 -32.45 11.46
CA THR A 46 24.72 -31.70 10.20
C THR A 46 25.07 -30.22 10.40
N LEU A 47 24.64 -29.59 11.50
CA LEU A 47 24.97 -28.19 11.81
C LEU A 47 26.49 -28.02 12.06
N ASN A 48 27.14 -28.97 12.72
CA ASN A 48 28.59 -28.97 12.91
C ASN A 48 29.32 -29.11 11.56
N VAL A 49 28.81 -29.97 10.66
CA VAL A 49 29.38 -30.13 9.31
C VAL A 49 29.18 -28.85 8.48
N ILE A 50 28.02 -28.18 8.57
CA ILE A 50 27.81 -26.87 7.94
C ILE A 50 28.87 -25.87 8.43
N LYS A 51 29.08 -25.79 9.75
CA LYS A 51 30.05 -24.87 10.35
C LYS A 51 31.45 -25.13 9.83
N THR A 52 31.97 -26.37 9.97
CA THR A 52 33.31 -26.73 9.56
C THR A 52 33.55 -26.59 8.06
N THR A 53 32.53 -26.91 7.24
CA THR A 53 32.57 -26.73 5.78
C THR A 53 32.64 -25.23 5.44
N ALA A 54 31.82 -24.41 6.07
CA ALA A 54 31.81 -22.97 5.84
C ALA A 54 33.14 -22.32 6.30
N GLU A 55 33.66 -22.69 7.46
CA GLU A 55 34.98 -22.23 7.94
C GLU A 55 36.10 -22.59 6.97
N SER A 56 36.08 -23.80 6.42
CA SER A 56 37.07 -24.27 5.45
C SER A 56 36.99 -23.48 4.13
N ILE A 57 35.79 -23.24 3.65
CA ILE A 57 35.57 -22.42 2.43
C ILE A 57 36.02 -20.98 2.69
N TYR A 58 35.64 -20.40 3.82
CA TYR A 58 36.00 -19.03 4.19
C TYR A 58 37.51 -18.81 4.23
N ALA A 59 38.23 -19.77 4.78
CA ALA A 59 39.69 -19.71 4.92
C ALA A 59 40.48 -19.99 3.64
N SER A 60 39.89 -20.69 2.66
CA SER A 60 40.60 -21.21 1.48
C SER A 60 40.08 -20.79 0.12
N ALA A 61 38.97 -20.04 0.06
CA ALA A 61 38.42 -19.55 -1.21
C ALA A 61 39.27 -18.42 -1.82
N ASP A 62 39.55 -18.51 -3.10
CA ASP A 62 40.38 -17.54 -3.84
C ASP A 62 39.71 -16.20 -4.09
N CYS A 63 38.37 -16.10 -3.97
CA CYS A 63 37.63 -14.91 -4.32
C CYS A 63 36.34 -14.72 -3.50
N ALA A 64 35.74 -13.53 -3.63
CA ALA A 64 34.54 -13.12 -2.91
C ALA A 64 33.36 -14.11 -3.01
N ILE A 65 33.16 -14.77 -4.14
CA ILE A 65 32.03 -15.70 -4.32
C ILE A 65 32.07 -16.81 -3.27
N GLY A 66 33.24 -17.42 -3.05
CA GLY A 66 33.39 -18.50 -2.06
C GLY A 66 33.29 -17.99 -0.63
N TYR A 67 34.12 -17.01 -0.27
CA TYR A 67 34.19 -16.59 1.15
C TYR A 67 32.93 -15.79 1.59
N GLU A 68 32.24 -15.04 0.75
CA GLU A 68 31.02 -14.36 1.16
C GLU A 68 29.84 -15.35 1.34
N ALA A 69 29.76 -16.39 0.50
CA ALA A 69 28.79 -17.47 0.73
C ALA A 69 29.02 -18.18 2.07
N ALA A 70 30.28 -18.52 2.35
CA ALA A 70 30.67 -19.15 3.61
C ALA A 70 30.44 -18.24 4.82
N LYS A 71 30.83 -16.98 4.72
CA LYS A 71 30.63 -15.97 5.76
C LYS A 71 29.15 -15.77 6.11
N LEU A 72 28.26 -15.75 5.09
CA LEU A 72 26.83 -15.67 5.34
C LEU A 72 26.30 -16.91 6.06
N ALA A 73 26.76 -18.12 5.66
CA ALA A 73 26.39 -19.36 6.34
C ALA A 73 26.81 -19.35 7.82
N LEU A 74 28.05 -18.92 8.14
CA LEU A 74 28.52 -18.78 9.51
C LEU A 74 27.70 -17.78 10.30
N LYS A 75 27.47 -16.61 9.76
CA LYS A 75 26.60 -15.58 10.40
C LYS A 75 25.17 -16.07 10.63
N CYS A 76 24.62 -16.84 9.70
CA CYS A 76 23.30 -17.43 9.85
C CYS A 76 23.27 -18.45 11.00
N LEU A 77 24.26 -19.33 11.09
CA LEU A 77 24.38 -20.26 12.20
C LEU A 77 24.53 -19.54 13.56
N GLU A 78 25.38 -18.50 13.61
CA GLU A 78 25.62 -17.74 14.82
C GLU A 78 24.40 -16.93 15.27
N GLY A 79 23.75 -16.22 14.34
CA GLY A 79 22.66 -15.28 14.63
C GLY A 79 21.25 -15.86 14.60
N CYS A 80 21.06 -17.06 14.04
CA CYS A 80 19.72 -17.65 13.78
C CYS A 80 19.66 -19.12 14.24
N MET A 81 20.41 -19.52 15.26
CA MET A 81 20.47 -20.89 15.74
C MET A 81 19.07 -21.44 16.13
N ASP A 82 18.20 -20.60 16.68
CA ASP A 82 16.85 -21.01 17.05
C ASP A 82 16.00 -21.42 15.82
N ASP A 83 16.28 -20.83 14.66
CA ASP A 83 15.62 -21.21 13.40
C ASP A 83 16.10 -22.59 12.93
N PHE A 84 17.40 -22.86 13.00
CA PHE A 84 17.93 -24.19 12.71
C PHE A 84 17.35 -25.26 13.65
N LYS A 85 17.35 -25.02 14.97
CA LYS A 85 16.75 -25.93 15.95
C LYS A 85 15.27 -26.19 15.65
N SER A 86 14.53 -25.15 15.26
CA SER A 86 13.12 -25.29 14.88
C SER A 86 12.94 -26.21 13.67
N HIS A 87 13.83 -26.13 12.67
CA HIS A 87 13.80 -27.07 11.54
C HIS A 87 14.12 -28.50 11.98
N LEU A 88 15.10 -28.71 12.86
CA LEU A 88 15.47 -30.03 13.35
C LEU A 88 14.38 -30.68 14.20
N GLU A 89 13.72 -29.91 15.06
CA GLU A 89 12.73 -30.41 16.03
C GLU A 89 11.33 -30.51 15.47
N ARG A 90 10.91 -29.53 14.66
CA ARG A 90 9.52 -29.35 14.23
C ARG A 90 9.32 -29.40 12.73
N GLY A 91 10.40 -29.43 11.96
CA GLY A 91 10.35 -29.43 10.52
C GLY A 91 9.88 -28.10 9.89
N VAL A 92 9.84 -27.03 10.65
CA VAL A 92 9.37 -25.71 10.19
C VAL A 92 10.26 -24.60 10.71
N CYS A 93 10.33 -23.51 9.97
CA CYS A 93 11.04 -22.31 10.37
C CYS A 93 10.45 -21.72 11.66
N SER A 94 11.31 -21.23 12.57
CA SER A 94 10.87 -20.50 13.76
C SER A 94 10.39 -19.09 13.43
N CYS A 95 10.78 -18.57 12.27
CA CYS A 95 10.23 -17.31 11.78
C CYS A 95 8.71 -17.45 11.67
N ASN A 96 8.02 -16.61 12.41
CA ASN A 96 6.56 -16.63 12.46
C ASN A 96 6.03 -16.45 11.02
N SER A 97 5.52 -17.52 10.42
CA SER A 97 4.97 -17.50 9.06
C SER A 97 3.80 -16.53 8.92
N ASN A 98 3.24 -16.07 10.06
CA ASN A 98 2.20 -15.07 10.13
C ASN A 98 2.75 -13.63 10.16
N ASP A 99 4.07 -13.42 10.28
CA ASP A 99 4.64 -12.07 10.18
C ASP A 99 4.57 -11.58 8.74
N PRO A 100 3.78 -10.55 8.46
CA PRO A 100 3.64 -10.07 7.11
C PRO A 100 4.97 -9.50 6.60
N VAL A 101 5.27 -9.74 5.32
CA VAL A 101 6.46 -9.17 4.66
C VAL A 101 6.47 -7.64 4.76
N ALA A 102 7.68 -7.05 4.73
CA ALA A 102 7.87 -5.62 4.98
C ALA A 102 6.95 -4.70 4.17
N CYS A 103 6.66 -5.02 2.92
CA CYS A 103 5.76 -4.22 2.08
C CYS A 103 4.30 -4.25 2.57
N VAL A 104 3.81 -5.40 3.06
CA VAL A 104 2.47 -5.53 3.66
C VAL A 104 2.41 -4.80 5.01
N ARG A 105 3.43 -4.98 5.85
CA ARG A 105 3.51 -4.32 7.17
C ARG A 105 3.51 -2.80 7.08
N LEU A 106 4.17 -2.23 6.06
CA LEU A 106 4.26 -0.78 5.84
C LEU A 106 3.06 -0.20 5.08
N CYS A 107 2.26 -1.05 4.45
CA CYS A 107 1.01 -0.60 3.86
C CYS A 107 0.02 -0.24 4.97
N PRO A 108 -0.49 1.01 5.06
CA PRO A 108 -1.44 1.38 6.10
C PRO A 108 -2.74 0.55 6.09
N ALA A 109 -3.09 0.00 4.92
CA ALA A 109 -4.25 -0.89 4.75
C ALA A 109 -3.87 -2.38 4.80
N HIS A 110 -2.62 -2.73 5.04
CA HIS A 110 -2.11 -4.12 5.10
C HIS A 110 -2.49 -5.00 3.90
N VAL A 111 -2.62 -4.40 2.71
CA VAL A 111 -2.96 -5.12 1.48
C VAL A 111 -1.97 -6.24 1.20
N ASP A 112 -2.46 -7.42 0.82
CA ASP A 112 -1.62 -8.54 0.38
C ASP A 112 -0.91 -8.19 -0.94
N ILE A 113 0.23 -7.53 -0.82
CA ILE A 113 1.04 -7.03 -1.94
C ILE A 113 1.64 -8.18 -2.75
N PRO A 114 2.29 -9.20 -2.15
CA PRO A 114 2.81 -10.33 -2.91
C PRO A 114 1.72 -11.08 -3.68
N GLY A 115 0.56 -11.25 -3.05
CA GLY A 115 -0.58 -11.96 -3.66
C GLY A 115 -1.09 -11.24 -4.91
N TYR A 116 -1.37 -9.94 -4.85
CA TYR A 116 -1.87 -9.26 -6.05
C TYR A 116 -0.78 -9.10 -7.14
N ILE A 117 0.49 -8.98 -6.78
CA ILE A 117 1.59 -8.96 -7.77
C ILE A 117 1.68 -10.30 -8.51
N ALA A 118 1.54 -11.42 -7.80
CA ALA A 118 1.51 -12.73 -8.43
C ALA A 118 0.32 -12.88 -9.40
N LEU A 119 -0.85 -12.36 -9.04
CA LEU A 119 -2.03 -12.34 -9.90
C LEU A 119 -1.84 -11.44 -11.14
N VAL A 120 -1.22 -10.27 -10.98
CA VAL A 120 -0.87 -9.37 -12.09
C VAL A 120 0.12 -10.07 -13.04
N LYS A 121 1.15 -10.74 -12.50
CA LYS A 121 2.10 -11.54 -13.30
C LYS A 121 1.41 -12.62 -14.12
N ALA A 122 0.36 -13.22 -13.56
CA ALA A 122 -0.44 -14.27 -14.23
C ALA A 122 -1.51 -13.69 -15.19
N GLY A 123 -1.59 -12.37 -15.38
CA GLY A 123 -2.63 -11.72 -16.19
C GLY A 123 -4.03 -11.74 -15.57
N ARG A 124 -4.15 -12.13 -14.28
CA ARG A 124 -5.42 -12.25 -13.55
C ARG A 124 -5.79 -10.93 -12.85
N TYR A 125 -5.96 -9.86 -13.62
CA TYR A 125 -6.14 -8.50 -13.09
C TYR A 125 -7.42 -8.34 -12.25
N ALA A 126 -8.53 -8.96 -12.66
CA ALA A 126 -9.79 -8.93 -11.91
C ALA A 126 -9.62 -9.58 -10.51
N ASP A 127 -8.90 -10.68 -10.43
CA ASP A 127 -8.62 -11.35 -9.16
C ASP A 127 -7.66 -10.53 -8.28
N ALA A 128 -6.71 -9.82 -8.89
CA ALA A 128 -5.84 -8.89 -8.17
C ALA A 128 -6.66 -7.76 -7.53
N ILE A 129 -7.63 -7.18 -8.24
CA ILE A 129 -8.53 -6.16 -7.70
C ILE A 129 -9.43 -6.75 -6.59
N ARG A 130 -9.97 -7.96 -6.75
CA ARG A 130 -10.73 -8.63 -5.67
C ARG A 130 -9.88 -8.80 -4.41
N LEU A 131 -8.63 -9.22 -4.58
CA LEU A 131 -7.70 -9.40 -3.46
C LEU A 131 -7.41 -8.05 -2.76
N ILE A 132 -7.12 -6.99 -3.52
CA ILE A 132 -6.86 -5.66 -2.96
C ILE A 132 -8.09 -5.13 -2.20
N ARG A 133 -9.30 -5.32 -2.74
CA ARG A 133 -10.55 -4.83 -2.14
C ARG A 133 -10.93 -5.49 -0.81
N LYS A 134 -10.27 -6.58 -0.42
CA LYS A 134 -10.42 -7.14 0.94
C LYS A 134 -9.99 -6.14 2.02
N ASP A 135 -8.95 -5.34 1.73
CA ASP A 135 -8.33 -4.45 2.70
C ASP A 135 -8.40 -2.97 2.28
N ASN A 136 -8.66 -2.70 1.00
CA ASN A 136 -8.67 -1.35 0.45
C ASN A 136 -9.73 -1.21 -0.65
N PRO A 137 -10.84 -0.49 -0.40
CA PRO A 137 -11.91 -0.28 -1.35
C PRO A 137 -11.57 0.71 -2.48
N PHE A 138 -10.39 1.38 -2.44
CA PHE A 138 -9.91 2.35 -3.40
C PHE A 138 -8.66 1.91 -4.17
N PRO A 139 -8.65 0.71 -4.82
CA PRO A 139 -7.47 0.22 -5.54
C PRO A 139 -7.05 1.13 -6.67
N THR A 140 -8.00 1.66 -7.46
CA THR A 140 -7.76 2.55 -8.60
C THR A 140 -7.16 3.86 -8.13
N THR A 141 -7.82 4.54 -7.20
CA THR A 141 -7.35 5.79 -6.60
C THR A 141 -5.92 5.65 -6.03
N CYS A 142 -5.67 4.59 -5.25
CA CYS A 142 -4.35 4.32 -4.70
C CYS A 142 -3.29 4.03 -5.78
N GLY A 143 -3.68 3.47 -6.92
CA GLY A 143 -2.79 3.29 -8.08
C GLY A 143 -2.26 4.63 -8.63
N PHE A 144 -3.04 5.71 -8.49
CA PHE A 144 -2.66 7.05 -8.96
C PHE A 144 -1.88 7.88 -7.92
N ILE A 145 -2.32 7.88 -6.66
CA ILE A 145 -1.89 8.90 -5.68
C ILE A 145 -1.25 8.37 -4.40
N CYS A 146 -1.15 7.06 -4.21
CA CYS A 146 -0.53 6.49 -3.01
C CYS A 146 0.95 6.90 -2.92
N GLU A 147 1.41 7.29 -1.73
CA GLU A 147 2.82 7.62 -1.44
C GLU A 147 3.73 6.37 -1.39
N HIS A 148 3.16 5.18 -1.59
CA HIS A 148 3.83 3.87 -1.71
C HIS A 148 4.96 3.59 -0.70
N PRO A 149 4.76 3.74 0.62
CA PRO A 149 5.80 3.47 1.63
C PRO A 149 6.32 2.03 1.57
N CYS A 150 5.55 1.11 1.00
CA CYS A 150 5.94 -0.27 0.77
C CYS A 150 7.16 -0.41 -0.16
N GLU A 151 7.36 0.49 -1.12
CA GLU A 151 8.51 0.49 -2.03
C GLU A 151 9.79 0.93 -1.31
N ALA A 152 9.72 1.87 -0.37
CA ALA A 152 10.87 2.35 0.39
C ALA A 152 11.55 1.25 1.23
N ARG A 153 10.80 0.24 1.65
CA ARG A 153 11.28 -0.92 2.40
C ARG A 153 11.19 -2.23 1.62
N CYS A 154 11.09 -2.14 0.30
CA CYS A 154 11.15 -3.32 -0.54
C CYS A 154 12.51 -4.01 -0.35
N ARG A 155 12.50 -5.31 -0.06
CA ARG A 155 13.74 -6.09 0.09
C ARG A 155 14.57 -6.13 -1.17
N ARG A 156 13.94 -5.90 -2.32
CA ARG A 156 14.63 -5.81 -3.60
C ARG A 156 15.63 -4.65 -3.66
N ASN A 157 15.41 -3.58 -2.88
CA ASN A 157 16.37 -2.47 -2.73
C ASN A 157 17.76 -2.90 -2.20
N ILE A 158 17.88 -4.12 -1.63
CA ILE A 158 19.16 -4.65 -1.17
C ILE A 158 19.99 -5.19 -2.36
N VAL A 159 19.33 -5.56 -3.45
CA VAL A 159 19.95 -6.21 -4.62
C VAL A 159 20.04 -5.23 -5.80
N ASP A 160 18.94 -4.54 -6.09
CA ASP A 160 18.81 -3.60 -7.20
C ASP A 160 17.74 -2.53 -6.84
N ASP A 161 16.68 -2.37 -7.61
CA ASP A 161 15.61 -1.40 -7.39
C ASP A 161 14.36 -2.02 -6.78
N ALA A 162 13.57 -1.20 -6.06
CA ALA A 162 12.28 -1.62 -5.55
C ALA A 162 11.35 -2.12 -6.64
N VAL A 163 10.55 -3.13 -6.34
CA VAL A 163 9.41 -3.49 -7.20
C VAL A 163 8.47 -2.28 -7.31
N ASN A 164 8.07 -1.93 -8.52
CA ASN A 164 7.10 -0.85 -8.76
C ASN A 164 5.69 -1.30 -8.33
N ILE A 165 5.49 -1.38 -7.00
CA ILE A 165 4.29 -1.94 -6.36
C ILE A 165 3.04 -1.14 -6.71
N ARG A 166 3.15 0.21 -6.64
CA ARG A 166 2.04 1.11 -7.00
C ARG A 166 1.70 1.02 -8.48
N GLY A 167 2.71 0.98 -9.35
CA GLY A 167 2.51 0.84 -10.80
C GLY A 167 1.81 -0.47 -11.16
N LEU A 168 2.18 -1.59 -10.52
CA LEU A 168 1.52 -2.89 -10.73
C LEU A 168 0.07 -2.87 -10.23
N LYS A 169 -0.23 -2.17 -9.11
CA LYS A 169 -1.61 -1.95 -8.65
C LYS A 169 -2.43 -1.18 -9.70
N ARG A 170 -1.83 -0.16 -10.30
CA ARG A 170 -2.46 0.59 -11.37
C ARG A 170 -2.74 -0.25 -12.60
N VAL A 171 -1.78 -1.06 -13.05
CA VAL A 171 -1.97 -2.02 -14.14
C VAL A 171 -3.15 -2.94 -13.84
N ALA A 172 -3.23 -3.48 -12.62
CA ALA A 172 -4.38 -4.29 -12.22
C ALA A 172 -5.70 -3.54 -12.40
N ALA A 173 -5.78 -2.28 -11.92
CA ALA A 173 -6.98 -1.46 -12.02
C ALA A 173 -7.34 -1.06 -13.47
N ASP A 174 -6.33 -0.83 -14.32
CA ASP A 174 -6.55 -0.42 -15.71
C ASP A 174 -7.02 -1.60 -16.60
N PHE A 175 -6.64 -2.83 -16.27
CA PHE A 175 -6.94 -4.02 -17.08
C PHE A 175 -7.92 -5.01 -16.45
N ALA A 176 -8.43 -4.76 -15.24
CA ALA A 176 -9.36 -5.67 -14.56
C ALA A 176 -10.74 -5.78 -15.21
N GLY A 177 -11.14 -4.77 -15.98
CA GLY A 177 -12.52 -4.66 -16.43
C GLY A 177 -13.50 -4.47 -15.26
N GLU A 178 -14.74 -4.88 -15.46
CA GLU A 178 -15.74 -4.84 -14.41
C GLU A 178 -15.51 -5.96 -13.38
N VAL A 179 -15.33 -5.59 -12.13
CA VAL A 179 -15.13 -6.55 -11.01
C VAL A 179 -16.34 -6.47 -10.10
N PRO A 180 -17.12 -7.55 -9.98
CA PRO A 180 -18.28 -7.60 -9.10
C PRO A 180 -17.91 -7.29 -7.64
N PRO A 181 -18.82 -6.67 -6.87
CA PRO A 181 -18.60 -6.44 -5.46
C PRO A 181 -18.50 -7.78 -4.70
N PRO A 182 -17.81 -7.82 -3.55
CA PRO A 182 -17.84 -8.97 -2.67
C PRO A 182 -19.27 -9.26 -2.19
N VAL A 183 -19.51 -10.53 -1.85
CA VAL A 183 -20.79 -10.93 -1.23
C VAL A 183 -20.85 -10.38 0.18
N CYS A 184 -21.93 -9.69 0.52
CA CYS A 184 -22.16 -9.20 1.88
C CYS A 184 -22.58 -10.36 2.80
N SER A 185 -22.21 -10.24 4.07
CA SER A 185 -22.73 -11.13 5.12
C SER A 185 -24.26 -11.00 5.26
N PRO A 186 -24.94 -12.00 5.84
CA PRO A 186 -26.36 -11.89 6.15
C PRO A 186 -26.69 -10.63 6.95
N SER A 187 -27.87 -10.05 6.69
CA SER A 187 -28.29 -8.82 7.35
C SER A 187 -28.29 -8.96 8.87
N THR A 188 -27.69 -8.00 9.54
CA THR A 188 -27.68 -7.88 11.01
C THR A 188 -28.93 -7.18 11.55
N GLY A 189 -29.76 -6.59 10.66
CA GLY A 189 -30.87 -5.72 11.01
C GLY A 189 -30.44 -4.35 11.58
N LYS A 190 -29.15 -4.03 11.60
CA LYS A 190 -28.61 -2.77 12.11
C LYS A 190 -28.47 -1.74 10.99
N ARG A 191 -28.85 -0.48 11.32
CA ARG A 191 -28.75 0.68 10.42
C ARG A 191 -27.68 1.63 10.94
N ILE A 192 -26.74 2.03 10.05
CA ILE A 192 -25.63 2.90 10.43
C ILE A 192 -25.62 4.13 9.54
N ALA A 193 -25.66 5.32 10.17
CA ALA A 193 -25.47 6.59 9.49
C ALA A 193 -23.99 6.93 9.39
N VAL A 194 -23.53 7.33 8.20
CA VAL A 194 -22.17 7.81 7.95
C VAL A 194 -22.24 9.25 7.49
N VAL A 195 -21.68 10.17 8.28
CA VAL A 195 -21.69 11.60 7.99
C VAL A 195 -20.41 11.98 7.24
N GLY A 196 -20.53 12.18 5.92
CA GLY A 196 -19.46 12.55 5.00
C GLY A 196 -19.11 11.44 4.02
N GLY A 197 -19.22 11.74 2.71
CA GLY A 197 -18.95 10.86 1.59
C GLY A 197 -17.53 10.97 1.03
N GLY A 198 -16.56 11.32 1.89
CA GLY A 198 -15.13 11.29 1.59
C GLY A 198 -14.53 9.87 1.69
N PRO A 199 -13.20 9.72 1.48
CA PRO A 199 -12.58 8.39 1.50
C PRO A 199 -12.78 7.62 2.80
N VAL A 200 -12.79 8.30 3.95
CA VAL A 200 -13.02 7.66 5.26
C VAL A 200 -14.45 7.13 5.36
N GLY A 201 -15.45 7.99 5.05
CA GLY A 201 -16.84 7.57 5.14
C GLY A 201 -17.21 6.47 4.17
N LEU A 202 -16.72 6.57 2.92
CA LEU A 202 -16.95 5.54 1.89
C LEU A 202 -16.26 4.21 2.24
N SER A 203 -15.04 4.24 2.79
CA SER A 203 -14.36 3.01 3.26
C SER A 203 -15.13 2.36 4.41
N ALA A 204 -15.56 3.16 5.37
CA ALA A 204 -16.36 2.65 6.49
C ALA A 204 -17.69 2.07 6.01
N ALA A 205 -18.41 2.79 5.14
CA ALA A 205 -19.66 2.32 4.56
C ALA A 205 -19.50 0.98 3.82
N TYR A 206 -18.41 0.85 3.03
CA TYR A 206 -18.08 -0.38 2.32
C TYR A 206 -17.92 -1.57 3.27
N PHE A 207 -17.07 -1.45 4.29
CA PHE A 207 -16.83 -2.57 5.20
C PHE A 207 -18.03 -2.88 6.10
N LEU A 208 -18.75 -1.86 6.57
CA LEU A 208 -19.97 -2.05 7.33
C LEU A 208 -21.06 -2.76 6.51
N GLN A 209 -21.19 -2.38 5.24
CA GLN A 209 -22.13 -3.05 4.33
C GLN A 209 -21.74 -4.52 4.09
N LEU A 210 -20.44 -4.81 3.91
CA LEU A 210 -19.94 -6.20 3.80
C LEU A 210 -20.19 -7.03 5.06
N MET A 211 -20.19 -6.40 6.23
CA MET A 211 -20.54 -7.04 7.51
C MET A 211 -22.04 -7.29 7.69
N GLY A 212 -22.87 -6.89 6.72
CA GLY A 212 -24.33 -7.09 6.76
C GLY A 212 -25.11 -5.98 7.44
N HIS A 213 -24.48 -4.84 7.75
CA HIS A 213 -25.19 -3.66 8.24
C HIS A 213 -25.76 -2.85 7.08
N GLN A 214 -26.94 -2.26 7.26
CA GLN A 214 -27.48 -1.29 6.29
C GLN A 214 -26.79 0.06 6.53
N THR A 215 -26.05 0.56 5.54
CA THR A 215 -25.28 1.81 5.67
C THR A 215 -25.85 2.91 4.81
N HIS A 216 -26.01 4.09 5.42
CA HIS A 216 -26.54 5.29 4.77
C HIS A 216 -25.55 6.45 4.94
N VAL A 217 -25.02 6.93 3.82
CA VAL A 217 -24.03 8.01 3.76
C VAL A 217 -24.76 9.34 3.51
N PHE A 218 -24.53 10.33 4.38
CA PHE A 218 -25.00 11.70 4.21
C PHE A 218 -23.86 12.58 3.72
N GLU A 219 -23.99 13.12 2.50
CA GLU A 219 -22.98 13.99 1.89
C GLU A 219 -23.53 15.39 1.65
N MET A 220 -22.81 16.42 2.10
CA MET A 220 -23.26 17.81 1.92
C MET A 220 -23.06 18.35 0.50
N LEU A 221 -22.17 17.73 -0.28
CA LEU A 221 -21.81 18.15 -1.61
C LEU A 221 -22.60 17.30 -2.67
N PRO A 222 -22.68 17.77 -3.91
CA PRO A 222 -23.43 17.07 -4.95
C PRO A 222 -22.78 15.77 -5.43
N LYS A 223 -21.53 15.51 -5.07
CA LYS A 223 -20.79 14.32 -5.50
C LYS A 223 -19.94 13.74 -4.37
N LEU A 224 -19.81 12.43 -4.35
CA LEU A 224 -18.93 11.69 -3.43
C LEU A 224 -17.45 11.84 -3.78
N GLY A 225 -16.60 11.50 -2.82
CA GLY A 225 -15.15 11.45 -2.96
C GLY A 225 -14.40 12.45 -2.08
N GLY A 226 -15.09 13.43 -1.48
CA GLY A 226 -14.47 14.40 -0.58
C GLY A 226 -13.22 15.05 -1.18
N MET A 227 -12.11 15.13 -0.43
CA MET A 227 -10.87 15.75 -0.89
C MET A 227 -10.20 15.02 -2.08
N LEU A 228 -10.50 13.75 -2.34
CA LEU A 228 -10.04 13.07 -3.55
C LEU A 228 -10.65 13.69 -4.82
N ARG A 229 -11.89 14.15 -4.73
CA ARG A 229 -12.58 14.82 -5.84
C ARG A 229 -12.30 16.31 -5.89
N TYR A 230 -12.45 16.98 -4.74
CA TYR A 230 -12.49 18.43 -4.67
C TYR A 230 -11.12 19.08 -4.41
N GLY A 231 -10.15 18.32 -3.85
CA GLY A 231 -8.83 18.85 -3.55
C GLY A 231 -7.74 18.39 -4.52
N ILE A 232 -7.81 17.17 -5.03
CA ILE A 232 -6.79 16.65 -5.93
C ILE A 232 -7.13 17.01 -7.38
N PRO A 233 -6.22 17.65 -8.13
CA PRO A 233 -6.47 18.02 -9.53
C PRO A 233 -6.68 16.80 -10.44
N ASN A 234 -7.48 17.00 -11.50
CA ASN A 234 -7.83 15.94 -12.46
C ASN A 234 -6.60 15.31 -13.15
N TYR A 235 -5.55 16.08 -13.36
CA TYR A 235 -4.32 15.58 -13.98
C TYR A 235 -3.49 14.64 -13.09
N ARG A 236 -3.77 14.62 -11.76
CA ARG A 236 -3.19 13.66 -10.81
C ARG A 236 -4.11 12.47 -10.55
N LEU A 237 -5.39 12.74 -10.37
CA LEU A 237 -6.42 11.75 -10.15
C LEU A 237 -7.62 12.06 -11.06
N PRO A 238 -7.71 11.43 -12.24
CA PRO A 238 -8.86 11.56 -13.12
C PRO A 238 -10.16 11.20 -12.40
N LYS A 239 -11.20 11.99 -12.58
CA LYS A 239 -12.44 11.84 -11.79
C LYS A 239 -13.26 10.63 -12.19
N ASP A 240 -13.20 10.23 -13.46
CA ASP A 240 -13.73 8.96 -13.95
C ASP A 240 -13.10 7.77 -13.24
N ARG A 241 -11.77 7.80 -13.02
CA ARG A 241 -11.07 6.74 -12.33
C ARG A 241 -11.37 6.69 -10.82
N LEU A 242 -11.65 7.84 -10.21
CA LEU A 242 -12.18 7.90 -8.85
C LEU A 242 -13.59 7.31 -8.79
N ASP A 243 -14.42 7.59 -9.80
CA ASP A 243 -15.77 7.09 -9.91
C ASP A 243 -15.81 5.56 -10.06
N ASP A 244 -14.81 4.93 -10.67
CA ASP A 244 -14.70 3.46 -10.71
C ASP A 244 -14.69 2.84 -9.31
N ASP A 245 -13.89 3.40 -8.39
CA ASP A 245 -13.83 2.92 -7.00
C ASP A 245 -15.13 3.24 -6.24
N ILE A 246 -15.66 4.46 -6.39
CA ILE A 246 -16.91 4.87 -5.73
C ILE A 246 -18.07 3.99 -6.19
N ASN A 247 -18.22 3.77 -7.49
CA ASN A 247 -19.28 2.94 -8.05
C ASN A 247 -19.17 1.48 -7.54
N ALA A 248 -17.96 0.97 -7.39
CA ALA A 248 -17.74 -0.36 -6.82
C ALA A 248 -18.18 -0.45 -5.35
N ILE A 249 -17.97 0.62 -4.57
CA ILE A 249 -18.47 0.73 -3.20
C ILE A 249 -20.01 0.78 -3.20
N LEU A 250 -20.62 1.62 -4.03
CA LEU A 250 -22.08 1.76 -4.09
C LEU A 250 -22.77 0.45 -4.54
N LYS A 251 -22.14 -0.31 -5.41
CA LYS A 251 -22.64 -1.64 -5.84
C LYS A 251 -22.76 -2.66 -4.71
N THR A 252 -22.17 -2.42 -3.53
CA THR A 252 -22.41 -3.27 -2.34
C THR A 252 -23.76 -3.04 -1.68
N GLY A 253 -24.51 -2.00 -2.08
CA GLY A 253 -25.81 -1.64 -1.51
C GLY A 253 -25.77 -0.47 -0.53
N VAL A 254 -24.66 0.28 -0.48
CA VAL A 254 -24.56 1.52 0.32
C VAL A 254 -25.53 2.56 -0.23
N GLU A 255 -26.39 3.08 0.63
CA GLU A 255 -27.33 4.15 0.31
C GLU A 255 -26.66 5.53 0.51
N VAL A 256 -27.03 6.52 -0.30
CA VAL A 256 -26.45 7.86 -0.23
C VAL A 256 -27.52 8.94 -0.33
N GLU A 257 -27.44 9.92 0.56
CA GLU A 257 -28.24 11.13 0.47
C GLU A 257 -27.34 12.35 0.27
N TYR A 258 -27.50 13.01 -0.88
CA TYR A 258 -26.70 14.17 -1.28
C TYR A 258 -27.32 15.49 -0.84
N GLY A 259 -26.49 16.54 -0.74
CA GLY A 259 -26.91 17.88 -0.37
C GLY A 259 -27.38 18.03 1.08
N LYS A 260 -27.00 17.09 1.93
CA LYS A 260 -27.38 17.07 3.36
C LYS A 260 -26.25 17.49 4.26
N ARG A 261 -26.32 18.67 4.78
CA ARG A 261 -25.36 19.20 5.78
C ARG A 261 -25.83 18.91 7.19
N ILE A 262 -25.22 17.94 7.84
CA ILE A 262 -25.51 17.63 9.23
C ILE A 262 -25.07 18.80 10.13
N GLY A 263 -25.94 19.17 11.07
CA GLY A 263 -25.83 20.39 11.89
C GLY A 263 -26.56 21.60 11.32
N LYS A 264 -27.05 21.52 10.04
CA LYS A 264 -27.89 22.55 9.44
C LYS A 264 -29.24 21.97 8.97
N ASP A 265 -29.22 20.96 8.09
CA ASP A 265 -30.41 20.38 7.49
C ASP A 265 -30.97 19.24 8.34
N MET A 266 -30.11 18.55 9.08
CA MET A 266 -30.42 17.48 10.04
C MET A 266 -29.50 17.62 11.25
N THR A 267 -29.97 17.20 12.41
CA THR A 267 -29.17 17.20 13.65
C THR A 267 -28.50 15.84 13.87
N ILE A 268 -27.39 15.82 14.62
CA ILE A 268 -26.79 14.56 15.08
C ILE A 268 -27.76 13.80 15.98
N GLN A 269 -28.59 14.52 16.75
CA GLN A 269 -29.55 13.91 17.64
C GLN A 269 -30.63 13.14 16.84
N SER A 270 -31.17 13.70 15.76
CA SER A 270 -32.14 12.98 14.91
C SER A 270 -31.52 11.73 14.29
N LEU A 271 -30.25 11.79 13.85
CA LEU A 271 -29.55 10.60 13.36
C LEU A 271 -29.38 9.51 14.42
N ARG A 272 -29.16 9.89 15.68
CA ARG A 272 -29.06 8.93 16.80
C ARG A 272 -30.39 8.30 17.17
N GLU A 273 -31.49 8.91 16.87
CA GLU A 273 -32.83 8.37 17.05
C GLU A 273 -33.21 7.39 15.93
N ASP A 274 -32.78 7.68 14.69
CA ASP A 274 -33.16 6.91 13.51
C ASP A 274 -32.17 5.75 13.19
N TYR A 275 -30.97 5.77 13.73
CA TYR A 275 -29.89 4.80 13.41
C TYR A 275 -29.31 4.17 14.70
N ASP A 276 -28.89 2.91 14.59
CA ASP A 276 -28.22 2.19 15.69
C ASP A 276 -26.85 2.76 16.02
N ALA A 277 -26.16 3.35 15.04
CA ALA A 277 -24.89 4.03 15.23
C ALA A 277 -24.71 5.17 14.20
N VAL A 278 -23.91 6.18 14.59
CA VAL A 278 -23.55 7.31 13.74
C VAL A 278 -22.03 7.42 13.68
N LEU A 279 -21.46 7.34 12.49
CA LEU A 279 -20.05 7.55 12.23
C LEU A 279 -19.82 8.96 11.66
N ILE A 280 -18.98 9.75 12.30
CA ILE A 280 -18.61 11.09 11.85
C ILE A 280 -17.32 11.02 11.02
N ALA A 281 -17.42 11.28 9.70
CA ALA A 281 -16.33 11.20 8.72
C ALA A 281 -16.23 12.48 7.87
N ILE A 282 -16.39 13.65 8.49
CA ILE A 282 -16.51 14.97 7.83
C ILE A 282 -15.20 15.49 7.22
N GLY A 283 -14.06 14.85 7.52
CA GLY A 283 -12.75 15.22 7.00
C GLY A 283 -12.24 16.58 7.49
N ALA A 284 -11.30 17.17 6.75
CA ALA A 284 -10.73 18.49 7.00
C ALA A 284 -10.72 19.29 5.68
N SER A 285 -11.88 19.90 5.36
CA SER A 285 -12.09 20.62 4.10
C SER A 285 -11.79 22.13 4.19
N THR A 286 -11.29 22.59 5.35
CA THR A 286 -10.87 23.98 5.57
C THR A 286 -9.38 24.04 5.85
N ASP A 287 -8.75 25.13 5.38
CA ASP A 287 -7.35 25.42 5.61
C ASP A 287 -7.10 25.96 7.03
N LYS A 288 -5.86 25.83 7.48
CA LYS A 288 -5.36 26.56 8.65
C LYS A 288 -4.93 27.94 8.22
N LYS A 289 -5.41 28.95 8.93
CA LYS A 289 -4.91 30.30 8.77
C LYS A 289 -3.50 30.45 9.32
N LEU A 290 -2.70 31.30 8.67
CA LEU A 290 -1.33 31.59 9.10
C LEU A 290 -1.31 32.55 10.33
N GLY A 291 -2.35 33.38 10.48
CA GLY A 291 -2.46 34.38 11.54
C GLY A 291 -1.52 35.57 11.37
N ILE A 292 -1.18 35.90 10.12
CA ILE A 292 -0.31 37.03 9.76
C ILE A 292 -1.11 38.20 9.22
N GLU A 293 -0.55 39.41 9.32
CA GLU A 293 -1.13 40.60 8.73
C GLU A 293 -1.26 40.45 7.22
N GLY A 294 -2.38 40.88 6.65
CA GLY A 294 -2.66 40.77 5.22
C GLY A 294 -3.26 39.42 4.78
N GLU A 295 -3.41 38.44 5.64
CA GLU A 295 -3.96 37.13 5.28
C GLU A 295 -5.38 37.18 4.70
N ASN A 296 -6.15 38.19 5.04
CA ASN A 296 -7.52 38.40 4.55
C ASN A 296 -7.61 39.51 3.48
N ALA A 297 -6.48 39.94 2.92
CA ALA A 297 -6.47 40.96 1.86
C ALA A 297 -7.07 40.41 0.55
N ASP A 298 -7.57 41.32 -0.27
CA ASP A 298 -8.04 40.97 -1.61
C ASP A 298 -6.93 40.31 -2.44
N GLY A 299 -7.26 39.21 -3.10
CA GLY A 299 -6.30 38.42 -3.88
C GLY A 299 -5.60 37.32 -3.05
N VAL A 300 -5.76 37.26 -1.75
CA VAL A 300 -5.26 36.14 -0.92
C VAL A 300 -6.28 35.00 -0.96
N LEU A 301 -5.86 33.85 -1.50
CA LEU A 301 -6.71 32.68 -1.69
C LEU A 301 -6.26 31.53 -0.79
N SER A 302 -7.21 30.83 -0.19
CA SER A 302 -6.97 29.52 0.37
C SER A 302 -6.65 28.51 -0.74
N ALA A 303 -5.53 27.81 -0.66
CA ALA A 303 -5.18 26.79 -1.65
C ALA A 303 -6.22 25.66 -1.73
N VAL A 304 -6.80 25.27 -0.60
CA VAL A 304 -7.86 24.24 -0.55
C VAL A 304 -9.10 24.72 -1.29
N ARG A 305 -9.53 25.97 -1.03
CA ARG A 305 -10.69 26.56 -1.71
C ARG A 305 -10.40 26.75 -3.21
N PHE A 306 -9.24 27.27 -3.56
CA PHE A 306 -8.81 27.45 -4.95
C PHE A 306 -8.88 26.13 -5.76
N LEU A 307 -8.27 25.07 -5.24
CA LEU A 307 -8.29 23.76 -5.89
C LEU A 307 -9.71 23.18 -5.99
N ARG A 308 -10.54 23.42 -4.98
CA ARG A 308 -11.94 23.01 -4.97
C ARG A 308 -12.74 23.75 -6.04
N ASP A 309 -12.63 25.07 -6.12
CA ASP A 309 -13.34 25.90 -7.12
C ASP A 309 -12.97 25.45 -8.55
N VAL A 310 -11.70 25.11 -8.78
CA VAL A 310 -11.25 24.49 -10.03
C VAL A 310 -11.89 23.11 -10.28
N GLY A 311 -11.94 22.28 -9.25
CA GLY A 311 -12.56 20.95 -9.33
C GLY A 311 -14.09 21.00 -9.55
N GLU A 312 -14.74 22.06 -9.12
CA GLU A 312 -16.17 22.34 -9.32
C GLU A 312 -16.46 23.05 -10.66
N GLY A 313 -15.44 23.44 -11.42
CA GLY A 313 -15.57 24.11 -12.71
C GLY A 313 -15.81 25.62 -12.62
N THR A 314 -15.50 26.21 -11.47
CA THR A 314 -15.62 27.66 -11.21
C THR A 314 -14.25 28.27 -10.85
N PRO A 315 -13.22 28.13 -11.72
CA PRO A 315 -11.87 28.61 -11.42
C PRO A 315 -11.82 30.15 -11.40
N ALA A 316 -10.95 30.68 -10.53
CA ALA A 316 -10.56 32.08 -10.60
C ALA A 316 -9.85 32.37 -11.94
N ASN A 317 -10.06 33.57 -12.51
CA ASN A 317 -9.31 33.99 -13.68
C ASN A 317 -7.90 34.43 -13.24
N LEU A 318 -6.89 33.71 -13.66
CA LEU A 318 -5.47 33.99 -13.35
C LEU A 318 -4.67 34.37 -14.60
N GLU A 319 -5.32 34.59 -15.74
CA GLU A 319 -4.63 34.89 -16.97
C GLU A 319 -3.79 36.17 -16.85
N GLY A 320 -2.49 36.04 -17.14
CA GLY A 320 -1.53 37.14 -17.08
C GLY A 320 -1.15 37.60 -15.67
N GLN A 321 -1.73 37.05 -14.63
CA GLN A 321 -1.42 37.40 -13.23
C GLN A 321 -0.13 36.80 -12.74
N GLU A 322 0.52 37.48 -11.79
CA GLU A 322 1.62 36.91 -10.99
C GLU A 322 1.05 36.31 -9.71
N VAL A 323 1.38 35.04 -9.47
CA VAL A 323 0.83 34.24 -8.36
C VAL A 323 1.98 33.73 -7.50
N ALA A 324 1.96 34.08 -6.23
CA ALA A 324 2.85 33.50 -5.23
C ALA A 324 2.11 32.44 -4.41
N VAL A 325 2.71 31.24 -4.24
CA VAL A 325 2.15 30.17 -3.41
C VAL A 325 3.06 29.97 -2.20
N ILE A 326 2.49 30.11 -1.01
CA ILE A 326 3.20 29.95 0.26
C ILE A 326 3.11 28.49 0.70
N GLY A 327 4.26 27.80 0.76
CA GLY A 327 4.41 26.42 1.19
C GLY A 327 5.10 25.54 0.16
N GLY A 328 5.54 24.35 0.57
CA GLY A 328 6.30 23.38 -0.26
C GLY A 328 5.71 21.97 -0.27
N GLY A 329 4.53 21.77 0.34
CA GLY A 329 3.87 20.46 0.38
C GLY A 329 3.08 20.12 -0.90
N ASN A 330 2.49 18.94 -0.95
CA ASN A 330 1.73 18.45 -2.10
C ASN A 330 0.62 19.41 -2.56
N VAL A 331 -0.11 20.03 -1.60
CA VAL A 331 -1.17 21.01 -1.91
C VAL A 331 -0.61 22.23 -2.62
N SER A 332 0.54 22.73 -2.17
CA SER A 332 1.21 23.88 -2.77
C SER A 332 1.67 23.59 -4.19
N MET A 333 2.23 22.38 -4.43
CA MET A 333 2.63 21.94 -5.76
C MET A 333 1.42 21.82 -6.71
N ASP A 334 0.30 21.32 -6.21
CA ASP A 334 -0.95 21.24 -6.96
C ASP A 334 -1.50 22.66 -7.27
N ALA A 335 -1.46 23.57 -6.31
CA ALA A 335 -1.89 24.94 -6.49
C ALA A 335 -1.04 25.68 -7.54
N VAL A 336 0.29 25.63 -7.46
CA VAL A 336 1.22 26.23 -8.45
C VAL A 336 0.94 25.69 -9.86
N ARG A 337 0.87 24.36 -10.01
CA ARG A 337 0.65 23.72 -11.31
C ARG A 337 -0.72 24.04 -11.88
N THR A 338 -1.71 24.19 -11.02
CA THR A 338 -3.08 24.57 -11.41
C THR A 338 -3.14 26.04 -11.80
N ALA A 339 -2.53 26.94 -11.01
CA ALA A 339 -2.47 28.36 -11.36
C ALA A 339 -1.77 28.59 -12.72
N LYS A 340 -0.68 27.86 -12.98
CA LYS A 340 0.00 27.93 -14.29
C LYS A 340 -0.88 27.46 -15.43
N ARG A 341 -1.73 26.44 -15.25
CA ARG A 341 -2.68 25.96 -16.24
C ARG A 341 -3.84 26.95 -16.49
N LEU A 342 -4.16 27.76 -15.49
CA LEU A 342 -5.14 28.84 -15.58
C LEU A 342 -4.57 30.15 -16.16
N GLY A 343 -3.36 30.14 -16.71
CA GLY A 343 -2.77 31.25 -17.41
C GLY A 343 -1.93 32.18 -16.54
N ALA A 344 -1.60 31.84 -15.29
CA ALA A 344 -0.69 32.66 -14.49
C ALA A 344 0.66 32.82 -15.21
N LYS A 345 1.13 34.08 -15.30
CA LYS A 345 2.35 34.45 -16.02
C LYS A 345 3.58 33.99 -15.22
N LYS A 346 3.57 34.17 -13.89
CA LYS A 346 4.68 33.87 -12.99
C LYS A 346 4.12 33.30 -11.68
#